data_5d249c8bf5c8fc2489776a231998c584
#
_entry.id   5d249c8bf5c8fc2489776a231998c584
#
_cell.length_a   1.000
_cell.length_b   1.000
_cell.length_c   1.000
_cell.angle_alpha   90.00
_cell.angle_beta   90.00
_cell.angle_gamma   90.00
#
_symmetry.space_group_name_H-M   'P 1'
#
loop_
_entity.id
_entity.type
_entity.pdbx_description
1 polymer ?
#
loop_
_entity_poly.entity_id
_entity_poly.type
_entity_poly.pdbx_seq_one_letter_code
_entity_poly.pdbx_strand_id
1 'polypeptide(L)'
;VEADGSVTRPVNIIAIMNESFADLTIFEGLELEEDPTPFLHSMTENTIKGWMYSPVTGGGTASVEFEYLTGFSTLFQPPHTVAYQLYVEEGMPSLAALAGSQGYETTAFHPYLSSGWNRPIAYQCLSFDHQLYQEDVEDPYLIRRYISDRSDYETIFDVTGTTSPAFVFNVTMQNHSGYAQGWNNLTKTIRLSTQLRTADSSAEQYIALAQASDDALEELIGYYRQVEEPTLIVFFGDHQPPLKNAFYEELYGKKLSERTTAEVLQQYAVPFFLWANYDIPEQSGVILSPNYLGVLTAQTAGLPLTGYMNFLAQMYQELPVITPVGLITADGQTLTESELNEEQQEWLWKYETFNYCGMIDLFDEARPFFCPCLLYTSPSPRDRTRS
;
A
#
# COMPACT_ATOMS: atom_id res chain seq x y z
N VAL A 1 -19.17 6.87 -0.76
CA VAL A 1 -19.66 5.88 -1.74
C VAL A 1 -20.65 5.01 -0.99
N GLU A 2 -21.94 5.06 -1.33
CA GLU A 2 -22.90 4.07 -0.86
C GLU A 2 -22.64 2.79 -1.62
N ALA A 3 -22.32 1.69 -0.92
CA ALA A 3 -22.17 0.38 -1.53
C ALA A 3 -23.55 -0.02 -2.09
N ASP A 4 -23.67 -0.07 -3.39
CA ASP A 4 -24.85 -0.67 -4.05
C ASP A 4 -24.78 -2.17 -3.80
N GLY A 5 -25.74 -2.67 -3.00
CA GLY A 5 -25.75 -3.99 -2.39
C GLY A 5 -25.92 -5.18 -3.33
N SER A 6 -25.06 -5.33 -4.34
CA SER A 6 -25.17 -6.43 -5.30
C SER A 6 -24.32 -7.68 -4.93
N VAL A 7 -23.30 -7.57 -4.07
CA VAL A 7 -22.51 -8.74 -3.66
C VAL A 7 -23.03 -9.29 -2.34
N THR A 8 -23.75 -10.40 -2.40
CA THR A 8 -24.32 -11.08 -1.22
C THR A 8 -23.38 -12.07 -0.55
N ARG A 9 -22.15 -12.23 -1.04
CA ARG A 9 -21.12 -13.13 -0.51
C ARG A 9 -19.90 -12.33 -0.06
N PRO A 10 -19.19 -12.77 0.98
CA PRO A 10 -17.88 -12.21 1.31
C PRO A 10 -16.95 -12.26 0.10
N VAL A 11 -16.18 -11.23 -0.13
CA VAL A 11 -15.22 -11.14 -1.25
C VAL A 11 -13.82 -11.47 -0.74
N ASN A 12 -12.98 -12.16 -1.53
CA ASN A 12 -11.57 -12.25 -1.21
C ASN A 12 -10.94 -10.86 -1.36
N ILE A 13 -10.04 -10.49 -0.47
CA ILE A 13 -9.32 -9.22 -0.48
C ILE A 13 -7.83 -9.53 -0.60
N ILE A 14 -7.22 -9.09 -1.68
CA ILE A 14 -5.79 -9.27 -1.95
C ILE A 14 -5.16 -7.89 -2.05
N ALA A 15 -4.38 -7.52 -1.05
CA ALA A 15 -3.65 -6.25 -1.02
C ALA A 15 -2.17 -6.53 -1.33
N ILE A 16 -1.69 -5.94 -2.42
CA ILE A 16 -0.32 -6.09 -2.89
C ILE A 16 0.37 -4.74 -2.79
N MET A 17 1.31 -4.64 -1.88
CA MET A 17 2.25 -3.53 -1.78
C MET A 17 3.51 -3.90 -2.56
N ASN A 18 3.69 -3.29 -3.73
CA ASN A 18 4.78 -3.62 -4.63
C ASN A 18 6.02 -2.77 -4.29
N GLU A 19 7.07 -3.44 -3.87
CA GLU A 19 8.36 -2.83 -3.46
C GLU A 19 8.89 -1.86 -4.51
N SER A 20 9.16 -0.62 -4.11
CA SER A 20 9.71 0.45 -4.96
C SER A 20 8.96 0.67 -6.28
N PHE A 21 7.70 0.26 -6.41
CA PHE A 21 6.94 0.43 -7.64
C PHE A 21 6.42 1.85 -7.77
N ALA A 22 6.93 2.55 -8.76
CA ALA A 22 6.56 3.92 -9.06
C ALA A 22 6.43 4.11 -10.58
N ASP A 23 5.41 4.83 -10.97
CA ASP A 23 5.27 5.28 -12.33
C ASP A 23 6.02 6.61 -12.51
N LEU A 24 7.20 6.54 -13.11
CA LEU A 24 8.04 7.71 -13.35
C LEU A 24 7.47 8.67 -14.41
N THR A 25 6.43 8.30 -15.15
CA THR A 25 5.77 9.20 -16.10
C THR A 25 5.06 10.38 -15.43
N ILE A 26 4.91 10.35 -14.09
CA ILE A 26 4.48 11.51 -13.30
C ILE A 26 5.41 12.72 -13.46
N PHE A 27 6.67 12.52 -13.84
CA PHE A 27 7.62 13.60 -14.05
C PHE A 27 7.59 14.08 -15.52
N GLU A 28 7.14 15.31 -15.75
CA GLU A 28 7.04 15.90 -17.11
C GLU A 28 8.36 15.89 -17.87
N GLY A 29 9.51 15.95 -17.17
CA GLY A 29 10.84 15.90 -17.79
C GLY A 29 11.27 14.49 -18.25
N LEU A 30 10.47 13.46 -18.04
CA LEU A 30 10.76 12.10 -18.47
C LEU A 30 10.19 11.85 -19.87
N GLU A 31 11.08 11.83 -20.86
CA GLU A 31 10.73 11.44 -22.22
C GLU A 31 11.12 9.98 -22.46
N LEU A 32 10.14 9.14 -22.76
CA LEU A 32 10.31 7.72 -23.08
C LEU A 32 9.75 7.42 -24.47
N GLU A 33 10.39 6.50 -25.20
CA GLU A 33 9.91 6.02 -26.49
C GLU A 33 8.73 5.04 -26.34
N GLU A 34 8.67 4.33 -25.21
CA GLU A 34 7.63 3.35 -24.88
C GLU A 34 7.17 3.57 -23.44
N ASP A 35 5.89 3.29 -23.20
CA ASP A 35 5.31 3.28 -21.86
C ASP A 35 5.86 2.10 -21.04
N PRO A 36 6.46 2.31 -19.85
CA PRO A 36 7.00 1.22 -19.05
C PRO A 36 5.92 0.41 -18.31
N THR A 37 4.72 0.96 -18.13
CA THR A 37 3.64 0.33 -17.37
C THR A 37 2.30 0.42 -18.11
N PRO A 38 2.24 -0.12 -19.36
CA PRO A 38 1.08 0.05 -20.22
C PRO A 38 -0.16 -0.66 -19.68
N PHE A 39 -0.02 -1.78 -18.97
CA PHE A 39 -1.14 -2.47 -18.38
C PHE A 39 -1.79 -1.66 -17.26
N LEU A 40 -1.01 -1.15 -16.32
CA LEU A 40 -1.48 -0.24 -15.27
C LEU A 40 -2.26 0.94 -15.85
N HIS A 41 -1.73 1.56 -16.90
CA HIS A 41 -2.37 2.71 -17.54
C HIS A 41 -3.69 2.33 -18.24
N SER A 42 -3.78 1.13 -18.78
CA SER A 42 -4.98 0.63 -19.49
C SER A 42 -6.17 0.30 -18.59
N MET A 43 -5.94 0.10 -17.29
CA MET A 43 -6.99 -0.34 -16.36
C MET A 43 -8.06 0.74 -16.16
N THR A 44 -9.31 0.40 -16.46
CA THR A 44 -10.46 1.31 -16.34
C THR A 44 -11.72 0.60 -15.85
N GLU A 45 -12.02 -0.59 -16.37
CA GLU A 45 -13.21 -1.38 -16.04
C GLU A 45 -13.10 -1.90 -14.60
N ASN A 46 -14.16 -1.73 -13.81
CA ASN A 46 -14.21 -2.14 -12.39
C ASN A 46 -12.99 -1.67 -11.59
N THR A 47 -12.55 -0.43 -11.86
CA THR A 47 -11.29 0.09 -11.33
C THR A 47 -11.45 1.44 -10.66
N ILE A 48 -10.95 1.57 -9.43
CA ILE A 48 -10.69 2.84 -8.75
C ILE A 48 -9.17 3.05 -8.76
N LYS A 49 -8.65 4.12 -9.35
CA LYS A 49 -7.21 4.34 -9.46
C LYS A 49 -6.76 5.79 -9.29
N GLY A 50 -5.50 5.95 -8.95
CA GLY A 50 -4.91 7.27 -8.82
C GLY A 50 -3.51 7.25 -8.21
N TRP A 51 -3.21 8.27 -7.40
CA TRP A 51 -1.91 8.46 -6.76
C TRP A 51 -2.02 8.36 -5.25
N MET A 52 -1.22 7.50 -4.67
CA MET A 52 -1.00 7.43 -3.23
C MET A 52 0.29 8.18 -2.88
N TYR A 53 0.21 9.07 -1.91
CA TYR A 53 1.36 9.82 -1.43
C TYR A 53 1.93 9.11 -0.21
N SER A 54 3.06 8.44 -0.42
CA SER A 54 3.77 7.69 0.60
C SER A 54 4.35 8.61 1.69
N PRO A 55 4.45 8.17 2.94
CA PRO A 55 5.16 8.92 3.97
C PRO A 55 6.68 8.90 3.80
N VAL A 56 7.20 8.06 2.91
CA VAL A 56 8.63 7.83 2.69
C VAL A 56 8.99 7.82 1.20
N THR A 57 10.27 7.99 0.90
CA THR A 57 10.83 7.85 -0.45
C THR A 57 12.18 7.15 -0.40
N GLY A 58 12.45 6.28 -1.36
CA GLY A 58 13.72 5.56 -1.49
C GLY A 58 13.99 4.50 -0.41
N GLY A 59 12.99 4.12 0.38
CA GLY A 59 13.05 3.13 1.45
C GLY A 59 12.09 3.45 2.59
N GLY A 60 11.97 2.53 3.55
CA GLY A 60 11.06 2.69 4.69
C GLY A 60 9.73 1.98 4.52
N THR A 61 9.70 0.89 3.75
CA THR A 61 8.56 0.04 3.43
C THR A 61 7.64 -0.22 4.62
N ALA A 62 8.20 -0.55 5.79
CA ALA A 62 7.42 -0.82 7.01
C ALA A 62 6.55 0.37 7.49
N SER A 63 6.88 1.61 7.14
CA SER A 63 6.06 2.78 7.44
C SER A 63 4.76 2.77 6.62
N VAL A 64 4.85 2.37 5.35
CA VAL A 64 3.70 2.28 4.45
C VAL A 64 2.81 1.10 4.82
N GLU A 65 3.41 -0.06 5.13
CA GLU A 65 2.68 -1.21 5.69
C GLU A 65 1.87 -0.81 6.93
N PHE A 66 2.52 -0.12 7.86
CA PHE A 66 1.90 0.33 9.10
C PHE A 66 0.72 1.27 8.84
N GLU A 67 0.90 2.31 8.02
CA GLU A 67 -0.16 3.28 7.72
C GLU A 67 -1.34 2.61 6.98
N TYR A 68 -1.08 1.75 6.00
CA TYR A 68 -2.11 1.02 5.28
C TYR A 68 -2.92 0.07 6.17
N LEU A 69 -2.22 -0.72 6.99
CA LEU A 69 -2.86 -1.76 7.80
C LEU A 69 -3.62 -1.19 9.01
N THR A 70 -3.18 -0.05 9.56
CA THR A 70 -3.73 0.47 10.82
C THR A 70 -4.54 1.76 10.65
N GLY A 71 -4.29 2.52 9.59
CA GLY A 71 -4.84 3.87 9.42
C GLY A 71 -4.14 4.93 10.28
N PHE A 72 -3.17 4.54 11.12
CA PHE A 72 -2.35 5.51 11.86
C PHE A 72 -1.29 6.13 10.95
N SER A 73 -0.74 7.29 11.32
CA SER A 73 0.26 7.98 10.52
C SER A 73 1.61 8.07 11.20
N THR A 74 2.66 7.90 10.40
CA THR A 74 4.04 8.11 10.83
C THR A 74 4.41 9.59 10.96
N LEU A 75 3.56 10.51 10.48
CA LEU A 75 3.72 11.97 10.66
C LEU A 75 3.94 12.35 12.14
N PHE A 76 3.23 11.69 13.06
CA PHE A 76 3.26 11.99 14.49
C PHE A 76 4.34 11.23 15.25
N GLN A 77 5.18 10.48 14.55
CA GLN A 77 6.28 9.71 15.16
C GLN A 77 7.59 10.50 15.07
N PRO A 78 8.54 10.29 16.01
CA PRO A 78 9.86 10.86 15.88
C PRO A 78 10.52 10.45 14.55
N PRO A 79 11.30 11.33 13.90
CA PRO A 79 12.01 11.01 12.68
C PRO A 79 12.83 9.72 12.79
N HIS A 80 12.87 8.93 11.72
CA HIS A 80 13.58 7.65 11.64
C HIS A 80 13.03 6.54 12.56
N THR A 81 11.83 6.70 13.07
CA THR A 81 11.13 5.66 13.83
C THR A 81 10.62 4.57 12.90
N VAL A 82 10.71 3.33 13.35
CA VAL A 82 10.08 2.17 12.72
C VAL A 82 8.96 1.69 13.62
N ALA A 83 7.71 1.96 13.23
CA ALA A 83 6.53 1.64 14.04
C ALA A 83 6.47 0.17 14.45
N TYR A 84 6.81 -0.74 13.55
CA TYR A 84 6.87 -2.19 13.79
C TYR A 84 7.84 -2.62 14.90
N GLN A 85 8.81 -1.79 15.22
CA GLN A 85 9.79 -2.09 16.28
C GLN A 85 9.44 -1.44 17.62
N LEU A 86 8.65 -0.36 17.62
CA LEU A 86 8.47 0.47 18.81
C LEU A 86 7.02 0.60 19.29
N TYR A 87 6.04 0.50 18.39
CA TYR A 87 4.64 0.85 18.71
C TYR A 87 3.64 -0.25 18.44
N VAL A 88 3.98 -1.27 17.63
CA VAL A 88 3.04 -2.34 17.33
C VAL A 88 3.01 -3.33 18.49
N GLU A 89 1.86 -3.41 19.17
CA GLU A 89 1.62 -4.27 20.32
C GLU A 89 0.41 -5.18 20.07
N GLU A 90 0.28 -6.24 20.87
CA GLU A 90 -0.79 -7.23 20.73
C GLU A 90 -2.17 -6.58 20.83
N GLY A 91 -3.01 -6.87 19.82
CA GLY A 91 -4.38 -6.34 19.73
C GLY A 91 -4.47 -4.91 19.19
N MET A 92 -3.42 -4.41 18.55
CA MET A 92 -3.49 -3.14 17.80
C MET A 92 -4.56 -3.23 16.71
N PRO A 93 -5.40 -2.19 16.54
CA PRO A 93 -6.38 -2.14 15.46
C PRO A 93 -5.74 -2.25 14.08
N SER A 94 -6.27 -3.11 13.23
CA SER A 94 -5.75 -3.32 11.88
C SER A 94 -6.81 -3.83 10.90
N LEU A 95 -6.52 -3.76 9.60
CA LEU A 95 -7.34 -4.38 8.56
C LEU A 95 -7.43 -5.90 8.72
N ALA A 96 -6.35 -6.56 9.13
CA ALA A 96 -6.36 -8.00 9.38
C ALA A 96 -7.29 -8.35 10.56
N ALA A 97 -7.22 -7.59 11.67
CA ALA A 97 -8.14 -7.76 12.79
C ALA A 97 -9.61 -7.52 12.37
N LEU A 98 -9.86 -6.50 11.53
CA LEU A 98 -11.20 -6.21 10.99
C LEU A 98 -11.70 -7.37 10.13
N ALA A 99 -10.91 -7.82 9.14
CA ALA A 99 -11.26 -8.93 8.26
C ALA A 99 -11.49 -10.23 9.06
N GLY A 100 -10.57 -10.58 9.97
CA GLY A 100 -10.69 -11.75 10.84
C GLY A 100 -11.96 -11.72 11.70
N SER A 101 -12.39 -10.54 12.18
CA SER A 101 -13.66 -10.38 12.91
C SER A 101 -14.89 -10.69 12.05
N GLN A 102 -14.77 -10.60 10.74
CA GLN A 102 -15.82 -10.93 9.75
C GLN A 102 -15.70 -12.36 9.20
N GLY A 103 -14.79 -13.17 9.75
CA GLY A 103 -14.63 -14.57 9.39
C GLY A 103 -13.66 -14.84 8.25
N TYR A 104 -12.84 -13.86 7.88
CA TYR A 104 -11.74 -14.06 6.93
C TYR A 104 -10.60 -14.81 7.59
N GLU A 105 -9.95 -15.66 6.84
CA GLU A 105 -8.62 -16.16 7.16
C GLU A 105 -7.59 -15.16 6.62
N THR A 106 -6.66 -14.74 7.48
CA THR A 106 -5.77 -13.62 7.20
C THR A 106 -4.33 -14.08 7.03
N THR A 107 -3.70 -13.75 5.90
CA THR A 107 -2.33 -14.15 5.55
C THR A 107 -1.49 -12.92 5.24
N ALA A 108 -0.36 -12.75 5.93
CA ALA A 108 0.70 -11.83 5.54
C ALA A 108 1.77 -12.60 4.77
N PHE A 109 2.20 -12.08 3.61
CA PHE A 109 3.18 -12.72 2.76
C PHE A 109 4.29 -11.75 2.34
N HIS A 110 5.55 -12.12 2.62
CA HIS A 110 6.72 -11.36 2.19
C HIS A 110 7.82 -12.32 1.66
N PRO A 111 8.09 -12.36 0.34
CA PRO A 111 8.99 -13.33 -0.31
C PRO A 111 10.47 -13.01 -0.05
N TYR A 112 10.80 -12.72 1.20
CA TYR A 112 12.17 -12.45 1.67
C TYR A 112 12.37 -12.93 3.10
N LEU A 113 13.54 -12.59 3.69
CA LEU A 113 13.89 -13.00 5.05
C LEU A 113 12.87 -12.43 6.06
N SER A 114 12.34 -13.28 6.91
CA SER A 114 11.40 -12.91 7.98
C SER A 114 11.98 -11.90 8.98
N SER A 115 13.32 -11.84 9.13
CA SER A 115 14.00 -10.99 10.10
C SER A 115 13.93 -9.48 9.82
N GLY A 116 13.47 -9.07 8.61
CA GLY A 116 13.35 -7.65 8.24
C GLY A 116 12.24 -6.93 9.01
N TRP A 117 12.52 -5.75 9.56
CA TRP A 117 11.53 -4.84 10.16
C TRP A 117 10.74 -5.40 11.36
N ASN A 118 11.14 -6.52 11.95
CA ASN A 118 10.39 -7.21 13.03
C ASN A 118 9.01 -7.75 12.58
N ARG A 119 8.83 -8.02 11.29
CA ARG A 119 7.56 -8.45 10.69
C ARG A 119 6.88 -9.61 11.41
N PRO A 120 7.58 -10.70 11.82
CA PRO A 120 6.89 -11.81 12.46
C PRO A 120 6.12 -11.43 13.72
N ILE A 121 6.70 -10.55 14.54
CA ILE A 121 6.03 -10.05 15.75
C ILE A 121 4.96 -9.03 15.38
N ALA A 122 5.26 -8.10 14.46
CA ALA A 122 4.33 -7.07 14.03
C ALA A 122 3.06 -7.69 13.40
N TYR A 123 3.19 -8.64 12.49
CA TYR A 123 2.03 -9.30 11.87
C TYR A 123 1.21 -10.11 12.87
N GLN A 124 1.86 -10.76 13.84
CA GLN A 124 1.14 -11.40 14.94
C GLN A 124 0.34 -10.38 15.76
N CYS A 125 0.94 -9.25 16.13
CA CYS A 125 0.28 -8.17 16.87
C CYS A 125 -0.88 -7.55 16.10
N LEU A 126 -0.76 -7.47 14.76
CA LEU A 126 -1.78 -6.97 13.84
C LEU A 126 -2.85 -8.04 13.49
N SER A 127 -2.81 -9.21 14.15
CA SER A 127 -3.81 -10.28 14.07
C SER A 127 -3.88 -11.03 12.74
N PHE A 128 -2.74 -11.19 12.05
CA PHE A 128 -2.66 -12.16 10.96
C PHE A 128 -2.63 -13.59 11.49
N ASP A 129 -3.45 -14.48 10.91
CA ASP A 129 -3.51 -15.90 11.26
C ASP A 129 -2.29 -16.65 10.72
N HIS A 130 -1.82 -16.29 9.51
CA HIS A 130 -0.72 -16.93 8.80
C HIS A 130 0.32 -15.93 8.34
N GLN A 131 1.56 -16.40 8.25
CA GLN A 131 2.68 -15.62 7.74
C GLN A 131 3.50 -16.49 6.81
N LEU A 132 3.71 -16.04 5.58
CA LEU A 132 4.53 -16.70 4.57
C LEU A 132 5.75 -15.84 4.23
N TYR A 133 6.88 -16.51 4.02
CA TYR A 133 8.16 -15.88 3.70
C TYR A 133 8.82 -16.56 2.50
N GLN A 134 10.06 -16.21 2.16
CA GLN A 134 10.75 -16.76 1.00
C GLN A 134 10.90 -18.29 1.00
N GLU A 135 10.97 -18.91 2.18
CA GLU A 135 11.09 -20.36 2.35
C GLU A 135 9.80 -21.12 2.03
N ASP A 136 8.68 -20.42 1.97
CA ASP A 136 7.36 -20.99 1.68
C ASP A 136 7.01 -20.92 0.18
N VAL A 137 7.85 -20.27 -0.65
CA VAL A 137 7.66 -20.15 -2.09
C VAL A 137 8.31 -21.33 -2.80
N GLU A 138 7.52 -22.17 -3.46
CA GLU A 138 7.99 -23.34 -4.18
C GLU A 138 8.57 -22.96 -5.55
N ASP A 139 9.77 -23.46 -5.89
CA ASP A 139 10.46 -23.27 -7.18
C ASP A 139 10.41 -21.83 -7.75
N PRO A 140 10.80 -20.80 -6.98
CA PRO A 140 10.58 -19.43 -7.40
C PRO A 140 11.38 -19.03 -8.62
N TYR A 141 10.74 -18.36 -9.57
CA TYR A 141 11.45 -17.64 -10.62
C TYR A 141 12.08 -16.37 -10.04
N LEU A 142 13.36 -16.16 -10.32
CA LEU A 142 14.09 -15.01 -9.81
C LEU A 142 14.34 -13.98 -10.90
N ILE A 143 14.05 -12.70 -10.57
CA ILE A 143 14.55 -11.54 -11.32
C ILE A 143 15.67 -10.90 -10.50
N ARG A 144 16.80 -10.72 -11.11
CA ARG A 144 18.06 -10.43 -10.41
C ARG A 144 18.36 -11.56 -9.39
N ARG A 145 18.23 -11.26 -8.12
CA ARG A 145 18.44 -12.19 -6.98
C ARG A 145 17.21 -12.33 -6.10
N TYR A 146 16.10 -11.68 -6.46
CA TYR A 146 14.88 -11.66 -5.67
C TYR A 146 13.81 -12.54 -6.33
N ILE A 147 12.93 -13.08 -5.53
CA ILE A 147 11.71 -13.75 -6.02
C ILE A 147 10.93 -12.74 -6.85
N SER A 148 10.46 -13.17 -8.01
CA SER A 148 9.72 -12.31 -8.93
C SER A 148 8.28 -12.09 -8.44
N ASP A 149 7.70 -10.95 -8.82
CA ASP A 149 6.30 -10.65 -8.53
C ASP A 149 5.37 -11.75 -9.10
N ARG A 150 5.73 -12.35 -10.24
CA ARG A 150 5.01 -13.49 -10.81
C ARG A 150 4.96 -14.67 -9.85
N SER A 151 6.08 -15.06 -9.24
CA SER A 151 6.10 -16.18 -8.27
C SER A 151 5.37 -15.83 -6.98
N ASP A 152 5.38 -14.56 -6.56
CA ASP A 152 4.55 -14.09 -5.46
C ASP A 152 3.07 -14.31 -5.77
N TYR A 153 2.64 -13.94 -6.97
CA TYR A 153 1.23 -14.07 -7.39
C TYR A 153 0.80 -15.54 -7.53
N GLU A 154 1.69 -16.42 -8.00
CA GLU A 154 1.44 -17.87 -8.02
C GLU A 154 1.20 -18.40 -6.58
N THR A 155 1.97 -17.94 -5.58
CA THR A 155 1.73 -18.26 -4.16
C THR A 155 0.37 -17.72 -3.66
N ILE A 156 -0.01 -16.51 -4.08
CA ILE A 156 -1.33 -15.93 -3.73
C ILE A 156 -2.47 -16.74 -4.34
N PHE A 157 -2.32 -17.28 -5.57
CA PHE A 157 -3.33 -18.15 -6.18
C PHE A 157 -3.55 -19.41 -5.35
N ASP A 158 -2.49 -20.02 -4.83
CA ASP A 158 -2.57 -21.22 -3.99
C ASP A 158 -3.28 -20.92 -2.65
N VAL A 159 -2.95 -19.79 -2.01
CA VAL A 159 -3.61 -19.36 -0.78
C VAL A 159 -5.11 -19.15 -1.00
N THR A 160 -5.49 -18.37 -2.00
CA THR A 160 -6.91 -18.06 -2.28
C THR A 160 -7.68 -19.21 -2.92
N GLY A 161 -6.99 -20.14 -3.57
CA GLY A 161 -7.58 -21.37 -4.11
C GLY A 161 -8.01 -22.37 -3.04
N THR A 162 -7.48 -22.26 -1.83
CA THR A 162 -7.78 -23.17 -0.70
C THR A 162 -8.59 -22.52 0.41
N THR A 163 -8.62 -21.18 0.48
CA THR A 163 -9.21 -20.41 1.57
C THR A 163 -10.13 -19.31 1.02
N SER A 164 -11.38 -19.27 1.48
CA SER A 164 -12.34 -18.20 1.15
C SER A 164 -13.37 -18.04 2.29
N PRO A 165 -13.66 -16.80 2.76
CA PRO A 165 -13.03 -15.56 2.32
C PRO A 165 -11.62 -15.41 2.87
N ALA A 166 -10.70 -14.98 2.04
CA ALA A 166 -9.31 -14.71 2.39
C ALA A 166 -9.00 -13.19 2.40
N PHE A 167 -8.22 -12.75 3.37
CA PHE A 167 -7.52 -11.46 3.32
C PHE A 167 -6.02 -11.74 3.21
N VAL A 168 -5.44 -11.42 2.06
CA VAL A 168 -4.00 -11.59 1.81
C VAL A 168 -3.34 -10.22 1.72
N PHE A 169 -2.30 -9.99 2.52
CA PHE A 169 -1.44 -8.81 2.42
C PHE A 169 -0.05 -9.26 1.97
N ASN A 170 0.30 -8.94 0.73
CA ASN A 170 1.58 -9.28 0.13
C ASN A 170 2.47 -8.03 0.04
N VAL A 171 3.73 -8.17 0.45
CA VAL A 171 4.78 -7.15 0.29
C VAL A 171 5.85 -7.74 -0.59
N THR A 172 5.92 -7.34 -1.87
CA THR A 172 6.83 -7.94 -2.83
C THR A 172 8.30 -7.56 -2.58
N MET A 173 9.24 -8.13 -3.34
CA MET A 173 10.68 -7.87 -3.17
C MET A 173 11.42 -7.65 -4.50
N GLN A 174 10.80 -7.94 -5.64
CA GLN A 174 11.44 -7.93 -6.96
C GLN A 174 12.19 -6.63 -7.25
N ASN A 175 11.59 -5.48 -6.97
CA ASN A 175 12.11 -4.17 -7.34
C ASN A 175 13.03 -3.56 -6.28
N HIS A 176 13.33 -4.27 -5.19
CA HIS A 176 14.19 -3.75 -4.11
C HIS A 176 15.51 -3.21 -4.65
N SER A 177 15.97 -2.13 -4.05
CA SER A 177 17.09 -1.30 -4.51
C SER A 177 18.42 -2.05 -4.72
N GLY A 178 19.36 -1.35 -5.36
CA GLY A 178 20.65 -1.83 -5.83
C GLY A 178 20.64 -2.03 -7.34
N TYR A 179 20.31 -0.99 -8.11
CA TYR A 179 20.12 -1.07 -9.58
C TYR A 179 21.40 -0.90 -10.40
N ALA A 180 22.56 -0.67 -9.75
CA ALA A 180 23.81 -0.40 -10.47
C ALA A 180 24.48 -1.65 -11.07
N GLN A 181 24.21 -2.85 -10.52
CA GLN A 181 24.80 -4.09 -10.97
C GLN A 181 24.04 -4.65 -12.18
N GLY A 182 24.76 -5.05 -13.23
CA GLY A 182 24.15 -5.74 -14.38
C GLY A 182 23.75 -7.19 -14.03
N TRP A 183 22.65 -7.65 -14.62
CA TRP A 183 22.08 -8.98 -14.43
C TRP A 183 21.72 -9.61 -15.77
N ASN A 184 21.98 -10.92 -15.92
CA ASN A 184 21.71 -11.65 -17.15
C ASN A 184 20.22 -12.08 -17.27
N ASN A 185 19.49 -12.08 -16.16
CA ASN A 185 18.08 -12.46 -16.06
C ASN A 185 17.13 -11.26 -15.96
N LEU A 186 17.58 -10.08 -16.41
CA LEU A 186 16.76 -8.88 -16.54
C LEU A 186 17.11 -8.18 -17.86
N THR A 187 16.15 -8.12 -18.77
CA THR A 187 16.31 -7.44 -20.05
C THR A 187 15.88 -5.99 -19.92
N LYS A 188 16.71 -5.07 -20.43
CA LYS A 188 16.40 -3.64 -20.49
C LYS A 188 16.02 -3.31 -21.93
N THR A 189 14.76 -2.99 -22.15
CA THR A 189 14.22 -2.63 -23.46
C THR A 189 14.12 -1.12 -23.64
N ILE A 190 13.68 -0.42 -22.63
CA ILE A 190 13.48 1.04 -22.63
C ILE A 190 14.80 1.77 -22.38
N ARG A 191 15.05 2.79 -23.21
CA ARG A 191 16.27 3.61 -23.14
C ARG A 191 15.91 5.04 -22.74
N LEU A 192 16.70 5.56 -21.81
CA LEU A 192 16.64 6.94 -21.39
C LEU A 192 17.46 7.86 -22.30
N SER A 193 17.18 9.16 -22.29
CA SER A 193 18.00 10.18 -22.91
C SER A 193 19.46 10.13 -22.40
N THR A 194 20.39 10.68 -23.18
CA THR A 194 21.81 10.71 -22.76
C THR A 194 22.00 11.49 -21.47
N GLN A 195 21.24 12.54 -21.24
CA GLN A 195 21.28 13.38 -20.04
C GLN A 195 20.87 12.58 -18.82
N LEU A 196 19.70 11.93 -18.85
CA LEU A 196 19.20 11.12 -17.74
C LEU A 196 20.11 9.92 -17.43
N ARG A 197 20.66 9.25 -18.46
CA ARG A 197 21.65 8.17 -18.26
C ARG A 197 22.96 8.66 -17.65
N THR A 198 23.36 9.89 -17.95
CA THR A 198 24.56 10.49 -17.35
C THR A 198 24.30 10.85 -15.90
N ALA A 199 23.11 11.34 -15.59
CA ALA A 199 22.67 11.64 -14.22
C ALA A 199 22.59 10.38 -13.36
N ASP A 200 21.93 9.33 -13.86
CA ASP A 200 21.91 8.00 -13.20
C ASP A 200 21.81 6.83 -14.22
N SER A 201 22.91 6.14 -14.44
CA SER A 201 22.94 4.98 -15.33
C SER A 201 22.16 3.78 -14.83
N SER A 202 21.72 3.77 -13.58
CA SER A 202 20.96 2.67 -12.98
C SER A 202 19.45 2.78 -13.21
N ALA A 203 18.95 3.94 -13.59
CA ALA A 203 17.52 4.19 -13.78
C ALA A 203 16.89 3.30 -14.88
N GLU A 204 17.62 2.97 -15.97
CA GLU A 204 17.14 2.03 -16.99
C GLU A 204 16.89 0.62 -16.42
N GLN A 205 17.67 0.20 -15.42
CA GLN A 205 17.42 -1.09 -14.75
C GLN A 205 16.16 -1.03 -13.88
N TYR A 206 15.95 0.08 -13.20
CA TYR A 206 14.72 0.29 -12.44
C TYR A 206 13.49 0.26 -13.35
N ILE A 207 13.52 0.96 -14.48
CA ILE A 207 12.42 0.98 -15.46
C ILE A 207 12.12 -0.44 -15.97
N ALA A 208 13.15 -1.24 -16.25
CA ALA A 208 12.96 -2.63 -16.66
C ALA A 208 12.34 -3.52 -15.56
N LEU A 209 12.57 -3.20 -14.29
CA LEU A 209 11.92 -3.89 -13.16
C LEU A 209 10.46 -3.48 -13.04
N ALA A 210 10.14 -2.19 -13.16
CA ALA A 210 8.77 -1.71 -13.18
C ALA A 210 7.95 -2.33 -14.33
N GLN A 211 8.57 -2.45 -15.52
CA GLN A 211 7.96 -3.15 -16.66
C GLN A 211 7.68 -4.62 -16.34
N ALA A 212 8.64 -5.34 -15.73
CA ALA A 212 8.43 -6.74 -15.34
C ALA A 212 7.33 -6.90 -14.27
N SER A 213 7.15 -5.92 -13.39
CA SER A 213 6.03 -5.89 -12.44
C SER A 213 4.69 -5.65 -13.14
N ASP A 214 4.66 -4.77 -14.15
CA ASP A 214 3.46 -4.50 -14.95
C ASP A 214 3.03 -5.74 -15.74
N ASP A 215 4.00 -6.46 -16.35
CA ASP A 215 3.74 -7.74 -17.04
C ASP A 215 3.15 -8.79 -16.07
N ALA A 216 3.71 -8.92 -14.86
CA ALA A 216 3.21 -9.83 -13.84
C ALA A 216 1.82 -9.43 -13.35
N LEU A 217 1.55 -8.12 -13.25
CA LEU A 217 0.25 -7.59 -12.87
C LEU A 217 -0.83 -7.92 -13.91
N GLU A 218 -0.51 -7.90 -15.22
CA GLU A 218 -1.42 -8.33 -16.27
C GLU A 218 -1.79 -9.82 -16.10
N GLU A 219 -0.81 -10.68 -15.77
CA GLU A 219 -1.06 -12.10 -15.50
C GLU A 219 -1.96 -12.29 -14.26
N LEU A 220 -1.72 -11.54 -13.17
CA LEU A 220 -2.53 -11.57 -11.95
C LEU A 220 -3.99 -11.24 -12.23
N ILE A 221 -4.24 -10.11 -12.87
CA ILE A 221 -5.60 -9.67 -13.20
C ILE A 221 -6.26 -10.62 -14.20
N GLY A 222 -5.48 -11.13 -15.17
CA GLY A 222 -5.93 -12.14 -16.14
C GLY A 222 -6.41 -13.44 -15.48
N TYR A 223 -5.74 -13.87 -14.39
CA TYR A 223 -6.15 -15.02 -13.60
C TYR A 223 -7.47 -14.76 -12.87
N TYR A 224 -7.58 -13.68 -12.10
CA TYR A 224 -8.77 -13.40 -11.28
C TYR A 224 -10.00 -13.01 -12.12
N ARG A 225 -9.84 -12.57 -13.37
CA ARG A 225 -10.97 -12.44 -14.33
C ARG A 225 -11.67 -13.74 -14.61
N GLN A 226 -11.02 -14.89 -14.39
CA GLN A 226 -11.57 -16.23 -14.66
C GLN A 226 -12.03 -16.94 -13.38
N VAL A 227 -11.77 -16.37 -12.21
CA VAL A 227 -12.16 -16.91 -10.90
C VAL A 227 -13.63 -16.53 -10.63
N GLU A 228 -14.45 -17.50 -10.21
CA GLU A 228 -15.87 -17.28 -9.90
C GLU A 228 -16.09 -16.60 -8.54
N GLU A 229 -15.15 -16.77 -7.60
CA GLU A 229 -15.22 -16.15 -6.28
C GLU A 229 -15.00 -14.63 -6.42
N PRO A 230 -15.93 -13.81 -5.85
CA PRO A 230 -15.73 -12.36 -5.85
C PRO A 230 -14.39 -12.00 -5.19
N THR A 231 -13.57 -11.28 -5.92
CA THR A 231 -12.21 -10.92 -5.47
C THR A 231 -11.94 -9.45 -5.75
N LEU A 232 -11.49 -8.75 -4.70
CA LEU A 232 -10.98 -7.39 -4.75
C LEU A 232 -9.46 -7.42 -4.68
N ILE A 233 -8.80 -6.84 -5.67
CA ILE A 233 -7.35 -6.63 -5.68
C ILE A 233 -7.06 -5.16 -5.41
N VAL A 234 -6.23 -4.90 -4.41
CA VAL A 234 -5.67 -3.59 -4.07
C VAL A 234 -4.19 -3.64 -4.38
N PHE A 235 -3.73 -2.82 -5.32
CA PHE A 235 -2.33 -2.75 -5.72
C PHE A 235 -1.80 -1.34 -5.51
N PHE A 236 -0.62 -1.19 -4.92
CA PHE A 236 0.04 0.09 -4.73
C PHE A 236 1.54 -0.06 -4.57
N GLY A 237 2.29 0.95 -5.02
CA GLY A 237 3.71 1.04 -4.69
C GLY A 237 3.90 1.49 -3.25
N ASP A 238 5.02 1.12 -2.62
CA ASP A 238 5.33 1.60 -1.28
C ASP A 238 6.04 2.96 -1.28
N HIS A 239 6.97 3.19 -2.19
CA HIS A 239 7.69 4.46 -2.35
C HIS A 239 8.39 4.56 -3.71
N GLN A 240 8.80 5.79 -4.05
CA GLN A 240 9.67 6.02 -5.21
C GLN A 240 11.04 5.35 -5.03
N PRO A 241 11.68 4.90 -6.14
CA PRO A 241 12.98 4.23 -6.08
C PRO A 241 14.10 5.18 -5.62
N PRO A 242 15.13 4.67 -4.92
CA PRO A 242 16.29 5.46 -4.50
C PRO A 242 17.25 5.73 -5.67
N LEU A 243 16.79 6.43 -6.71
CA LEU A 243 17.64 6.94 -7.78
C LEU A 243 18.43 8.15 -7.30
N LYS A 244 19.53 8.48 -8.00
CA LYS A 244 20.38 9.61 -7.60
C LYS A 244 19.66 10.94 -7.67
N ASN A 245 20.00 11.85 -6.77
CA ASN A 245 19.47 13.23 -6.78
C ASN A 245 19.68 13.91 -8.13
N ALA A 246 20.81 13.68 -8.80
CA ALA A 246 21.09 14.22 -10.13
C ALA A 246 20.07 13.78 -11.19
N PHE A 247 19.50 12.56 -11.07
CA PHE A 247 18.43 12.09 -11.95
C PHE A 247 17.16 12.94 -11.79
N TYR A 248 16.74 13.14 -10.55
CA TYR A 248 15.57 13.96 -10.26
C TYR A 248 15.81 15.44 -10.56
N GLU A 249 17.02 15.97 -10.34
CA GLU A 249 17.38 17.35 -10.76
C GLU A 249 17.29 17.53 -12.27
N GLU A 250 17.65 16.52 -13.05
CA GLU A 250 17.49 16.55 -14.51
C GLU A 250 16.01 16.50 -14.89
N LEU A 251 15.19 15.65 -14.24
CA LEU A 251 13.75 15.61 -14.48
C LEU A 251 13.04 16.93 -14.18
N TYR A 252 13.41 17.59 -13.08
CA TYR A 252 12.83 18.89 -12.70
C TYR A 252 13.44 20.08 -13.45
N GLY A 253 14.58 19.91 -14.10
CA GLY A 253 15.34 21.01 -14.73
C GLY A 253 15.87 22.05 -13.73
N LYS A 254 15.98 21.69 -12.44
CA LYS A 254 16.44 22.54 -11.34
C LYS A 254 17.01 21.72 -10.18
N LYS A 255 17.63 22.42 -9.21
CA LYS A 255 18.12 21.78 -7.99
C LYS A 255 16.97 21.32 -7.10
N LEU A 256 17.13 20.18 -6.41
CA LEU A 256 16.12 19.66 -5.49
C LEU A 256 15.76 20.65 -4.36
N SER A 257 16.70 21.52 -3.95
CA SER A 257 16.47 22.56 -2.96
C SER A 257 15.57 23.72 -3.44
N GLU A 258 15.32 23.81 -4.75
CA GLU A 258 14.49 24.85 -5.37
C GLU A 258 13.06 24.37 -5.68
N ARG A 259 12.73 23.13 -5.29
CA ARG A 259 11.39 22.57 -5.50
C ARG A 259 10.34 23.23 -4.62
N THR A 260 9.15 23.39 -5.17
CA THR A 260 7.94 23.75 -4.44
C THR A 260 7.46 22.57 -3.58
N THR A 261 6.56 22.80 -2.64
CA THR A 261 5.93 21.72 -1.84
C THR A 261 5.26 20.68 -2.73
N ALA A 262 4.59 21.12 -3.80
CA ALA A 262 3.97 20.21 -4.78
C ALA A 262 4.99 19.30 -5.47
N GLU A 263 6.13 19.84 -5.89
CA GLU A 263 7.21 19.05 -6.52
C GLU A 263 7.94 18.14 -5.52
N VAL A 264 8.00 18.52 -4.26
CA VAL A 264 8.48 17.62 -3.21
C VAL A 264 7.51 16.45 -3.06
N LEU A 265 6.22 16.72 -2.90
CA LEU A 265 5.18 15.69 -2.78
C LEU A 265 5.12 14.77 -4.01
N GLN A 266 5.36 15.30 -5.22
CA GLN A 266 5.41 14.46 -6.43
C GLN A 266 6.44 13.32 -6.34
N GLN A 267 7.57 13.53 -5.65
CA GLN A 267 8.58 12.49 -5.42
C GLN A 267 8.14 11.46 -4.35
N TYR A 268 7.03 11.68 -3.68
CA TYR A 268 6.42 10.72 -2.74
C TYR A 268 5.18 10.05 -3.33
N ALA A 269 4.75 10.46 -4.53
CA ALA A 269 3.60 9.87 -5.20
C ALA A 269 3.97 8.53 -5.86
N VAL A 270 3.14 7.52 -5.62
CA VAL A 270 3.19 6.20 -6.24
C VAL A 270 1.80 5.84 -6.78
N PRO A 271 1.69 5.03 -7.83
CA PRO A 271 0.39 4.62 -8.35
C PRO A 271 -0.30 3.65 -7.39
N PHE A 272 -1.62 3.70 -7.37
CA PHE A 272 -2.45 2.66 -6.77
C PHE A 272 -3.69 2.41 -7.61
N PHE A 273 -4.27 1.21 -7.44
CA PHE A 273 -5.61 0.92 -7.88
C PHE A 273 -6.29 -0.13 -7.00
N LEU A 274 -7.62 -0.11 -7.00
CA LEU A 274 -8.49 -1.20 -6.60
C LEU A 274 -9.17 -1.73 -7.85
N TRP A 275 -9.13 -3.04 -8.07
CA TRP A 275 -9.82 -3.71 -9.15
C TRP A 275 -10.59 -4.91 -8.62
N ALA A 276 -11.79 -5.16 -9.15
CA ALA A 276 -12.56 -6.32 -8.78
C ALA A 276 -13.02 -7.12 -10.01
N ASN A 277 -13.19 -8.43 -9.85
CA ASN A 277 -13.82 -9.28 -10.86
C ASN A 277 -15.35 -9.21 -10.80
N TYR A 278 -15.90 -8.23 -10.11
CA TYR A 278 -17.31 -7.89 -9.99
C TYR A 278 -17.49 -6.37 -10.08
N ASP A 279 -18.73 -5.91 -10.28
CA ASP A 279 -19.01 -4.48 -10.44
C ASP A 279 -18.65 -3.67 -9.19
N ILE A 280 -17.75 -2.70 -9.36
CA ILE A 280 -17.44 -1.65 -8.39
C ILE A 280 -17.49 -0.27 -9.07
N PRO A 281 -17.65 0.83 -8.31
CA PRO A 281 -17.58 2.16 -8.90
C PRO A 281 -16.25 2.40 -9.62
N GLU A 282 -16.32 2.93 -10.85
CA GLU A 282 -15.13 3.30 -11.62
C GLU A 282 -14.74 4.74 -11.31
N GLN A 283 -13.50 4.95 -10.90
CA GLN A 283 -13.00 6.28 -10.56
C GLN A 283 -11.51 6.40 -10.93
N SER A 284 -11.14 7.50 -11.56
CA SER A 284 -9.75 7.83 -11.89
C SER A 284 -9.34 9.16 -11.25
N GLY A 285 -8.03 9.35 -11.06
CA GLY A 285 -7.49 10.58 -10.50
C GLY A 285 -7.71 10.73 -8.99
N VAL A 286 -7.97 9.63 -8.29
CA VAL A 286 -8.05 9.63 -6.83
C VAL A 286 -6.69 9.93 -6.23
N ILE A 287 -6.65 10.80 -5.22
CA ILE A 287 -5.42 11.06 -4.44
C ILE A 287 -5.68 10.72 -2.99
N LEU A 288 -4.70 10.08 -2.35
CA LEU A 288 -4.78 9.73 -0.93
C LEU A 288 -3.39 9.44 -0.34
N SER A 289 -3.29 9.33 0.97
CA SER A 289 -2.15 8.74 1.68
C SER A 289 -2.48 7.33 2.18
N PRO A 290 -1.51 6.48 2.55
CA PRO A 290 -1.73 5.06 2.85
C PRO A 290 -2.77 4.81 3.96
N ASN A 291 -2.87 5.70 4.95
CA ASN A 291 -3.84 5.63 6.04
C ASN A 291 -5.30 5.64 5.57
N TYR A 292 -5.59 6.22 4.40
CA TYR A 292 -6.93 6.22 3.79
C TYR A 292 -7.15 5.05 2.84
N LEU A 293 -6.09 4.49 2.25
CA LEU A 293 -6.21 3.37 1.33
C LEU A 293 -6.80 2.14 2.03
N GLY A 294 -6.44 1.90 3.31
CA GLY A 294 -7.05 0.85 4.11
C GLY A 294 -8.55 1.03 4.33
N VAL A 295 -9.00 2.27 4.53
CA VAL A 295 -10.43 2.60 4.64
C VAL A 295 -11.15 2.37 3.32
N LEU A 296 -10.58 2.84 2.20
CA LEU A 296 -11.12 2.62 0.86
C LEU A 296 -11.21 1.12 0.53
N THR A 297 -10.20 0.33 0.91
CA THR A 297 -10.21 -1.14 0.79
C THR A 297 -11.42 -1.73 1.54
N ALA A 298 -11.60 -1.39 2.80
CA ALA A 298 -12.70 -1.90 3.63
C ALA A 298 -14.07 -1.50 3.06
N GLN A 299 -14.23 -0.25 2.61
CA GLN A 299 -15.46 0.24 1.99
C GLN A 299 -15.80 -0.52 0.70
N THR A 300 -14.81 -0.69 -0.18
CA THR A 300 -15.02 -1.36 -1.47
C THR A 300 -15.30 -2.86 -1.31
N ALA A 301 -14.70 -3.50 -0.30
CA ALA A 301 -14.96 -4.88 0.06
C ALA A 301 -16.28 -5.08 0.84
N GLY A 302 -16.97 -4.00 1.23
CA GLY A 302 -18.20 -4.08 2.02
C GLY A 302 -17.99 -4.48 3.49
N LEU A 303 -16.78 -4.30 4.04
CA LEU A 303 -16.51 -4.53 5.46
C LEU A 303 -17.12 -3.42 6.32
N PRO A 304 -17.60 -3.75 7.54
CA PRO A 304 -18.15 -2.75 8.46
C PRO A 304 -17.02 -1.85 8.98
N LEU A 305 -17.15 -0.53 8.79
CA LEU A 305 -16.15 0.41 9.28
C LEU A 305 -16.22 0.56 10.80
N THR A 306 -15.07 0.64 11.46
CA THR A 306 -14.95 1.06 12.86
C THR A 306 -15.26 2.56 13.03
N GLY A 307 -15.45 3.03 14.25
CA GLY A 307 -15.58 4.47 14.52
C GLY A 307 -14.38 5.26 14.03
N TYR A 308 -13.17 4.73 14.21
CA TYR A 308 -11.94 5.34 13.73
C TYR A 308 -11.85 5.40 12.20
N MET A 309 -12.22 4.33 11.50
CA MET A 309 -12.27 4.34 10.03
C MET A 309 -13.31 5.31 9.49
N ASN A 310 -14.47 5.45 10.16
CA ASN A 310 -15.47 6.48 9.82
C ASN A 310 -14.93 7.89 10.03
N PHE A 311 -14.13 8.12 11.07
CA PHE A 311 -13.44 9.40 11.26
C PHE A 311 -12.46 9.66 10.11
N LEU A 312 -11.62 8.69 9.72
CA LEU A 312 -10.71 8.82 8.59
C LEU A 312 -11.46 9.10 7.27
N ALA A 313 -12.59 8.43 7.03
CA ALA A 313 -13.42 8.68 5.84
C ALA A 313 -13.98 10.11 5.78
N GLN A 314 -14.29 10.72 6.93
CA GLN A 314 -14.71 12.12 7.01
C GLN A 314 -13.53 13.07 6.82
N MET A 315 -12.41 12.82 7.48
CA MET A 315 -11.19 13.64 7.37
C MET A 315 -10.63 13.64 5.93
N TYR A 316 -10.76 12.53 5.20
CA TYR A 316 -10.40 12.43 3.79
C TYR A 316 -11.08 13.50 2.92
N GLN A 317 -12.30 13.92 3.26
CA GLN A 317 -13.04 14.95 2.51
C GLN A 317 -12.41 16.34 2.62
N GLU A 318 -11.54 16.57 3.60
CA GLU A 318 -10.85 17.83 3.86
C GLU A 318 -9.37 17.76 3.53
N LEU A 319 -8.71 16.67 3.94
CA LEU A 319 -7.27 16.45 3.83
C LEU A 319 -6.97 15.05 3.24
N PRO A 320 -7.16 14.84 1.93
CA PRO A 320 -6.97 13.52 1.30
C PRO A 320 -5.52 13.01 1.34
N VAL A 321 -4.55 13.91 1.50
CA VAL A 321 -3.13 13.54 1.60
C VAL A 321 -2.51 14.14 2.85
N ILE A 322 -1.94 13.27 3.68
CA ILE A 322 -1.21 13.65 4.89
C ILE A 322 0.11 12.90 4.90
N THR A 323 1.22 13.64 4.80
CA THR A 323 2.57 13.09 4.83
C THR A 323 3.51 13.96 5.67
N PRO A 324 4.66 13.45 6.11
CA PRO A 324 5.67 14.24 6.82
C PRO A 324 6.27 15.41 6.03
N VAL A 325 6.08 15.45 4.70
CA VAL A 325 6.67 16.47 3.83
C VAL A 325 5.65 17.49 3.30
N GLY A 326 4.37 17.26 3.53
CA GLY A 326 3.29 18.16 3.12
C GLY A 326 1.93 17.47 3.10
N LEU A 327 0.90 18.28 2.91
CA LEU A 327 -0.49 17.87 2.86
C LEU A 327 -1.13 18.36 1.55
N ILE A 328 -2.16 17.66 1.11
CA ILE A 328 -3.01 18.13 -0.01
C ILE A 328 -4.44 18.22 0.51
N THR A 329 -5.08 19.36 0.25
CA THR A 329 -6.47 19.62 0.62
C THR A 329 -7.44 19.09 -0.44
N ALA A 330 -8.72 19.00 -0.12
CA ALA A 330 -9.76 18.52 -1.05
C ALA A 330 -9.89 19.38 -2.31
N ASP A 331 -9.54 20.67 -2.25
CA ASP A 331 -9.49 21.58 -3.41
C ASP A 331 -8.14 21.55 -4.16
N GLY A 332 -7.25 20.62 -3.80
CA GLY A 332 -5.98 20.37 -4.49
C GLY A 332 -4.83 21.30 -4.11
N GLN A 333 -4.96 22.11 -3.05
CA GLN A 333 -3.85 22.93 -2.57
C GLN A 333 -2.82 22.08 -1.85
N THR A 334 -1.54 22.30 -2.15
CA THR A 334 -0.41 21.70 -1.43
C THR A 334 0.08 22.64 -0.34
N LEU A 335 0.03 22.18 0.90
CA LEU A 335 0.32 22.97 2.08
C LEU A 335 1.34 22.28 2.98
N THR A 336 2.05 23.08 3.76
CA THR A 336 2.74 22.62 4.97
C THR A 336 1.79 22.71 6.16
N GLU A 337 2.10 22.04 7.26
CA GLU A 337 1.27 22.06 8.48
C GLU A 337 1.02 23.49 8.98
N SER A 338 2.01 24.40 8.88
CA SER A 338 1.91 25.78 9.30
C SER A 338 0.98 26.67 8.46
N GLU A 339 0.57 26.19 7.28
CA GLU A 339 -0.30 26.90 6.34
C GLU A 339 -1.77 26.46 6.44
N LEU A 340 -2.07 25.45 7.27
CA LEU A 340 -3.44 24.97 7.49
C LEU A 340 -4.31 26.04 8.16
N ASN A 341 -5.57 26.15 7.74
CA ASN A 341 -6.57 26.94 8.41
C ASN A 341 -7.04 26.30 9.74
N GLU A 342 -7.84 27.01 10.53
CA GLU A 342 -8.29 26.55 11.86
C GLU A 342 -9.08 25.22 11.81
N GLU A 343 -9.91 25.00 10.80
CA GLU A 343 -10.69 23.78 10.63
C GLU A 343 -9.78 22.58 10.27
N GLN A 344 -8.83 22.78 9.34
CA GLN A 344 -7.85 21.78 8.95
C GLN A 344 -6.91 21.42 10.11
N GLN A 345 -6.51 22.41 10.91
CA GLN A 345 -5.72 22.20 12.13
C GLN A 345 -6.49 21.37 13.17
N GLU A 346 -7.80 21.61 13.31
CA GLU A 346 -8.65 20.82 14.22
C GLU A 346 -8.73 19.35 13.76
N TRP A 347 -8.87 19.08 12.45
CA TRP A 347 -8.85 17.73 11.91
C TRP A 347 -7.50 17.04 12.19
N LEU A 348 -6.40 17.72 11.93
CA LEU A 348 -5.06 17.17 12.15
C LEU A 348 -4.80 16.90 13.64
N TRP A 349 -5.21 17.79 14.52
CA TRP A 349 -5.10 17.61 15.98
C TRP A 349 -5.93 16.42 16.48
N LYS A 350 -7.16 16.24 15.98
CA LYS A 350 -7.98 15.05 16.30
C LYS A 350 -7.28 13.77 15.83
N TYR A 351 -6.71 13.81 14.64
CA TYR A 351 -5.99 12.68 14.09
C TYR A 351 -4.74 12.32 14.90
N GLU A 352 -3.95 13.31 15.30
CA GLU A 352 -2.81 13.13 16.21
C GLU A 352 -3.27 12.51 17.54
N THR A 353 -4.34 13.04 18.12
CA THR A 353 -4.91 12.52 19.37
C THR A 353 -5.33 11.05 19.23
N PHE A 354 -6.02 10.69 18.15
CA PHE A 354 -6.40 9.29 17.92
C PHE A 354 -5.21 8.39 17.65
N ASN A 355 -4.18 8.86 16.94
CA ASN A 355 -2.93 8.13 16.77
C ASN A 355 -2.29 7.84 18.15
N TYR A 356 -2.20 8.83 19.02
CA TYR A 356 -1.67 8.65 20.38
C TYR A 356 -2.51 7.63 21.16
N CYS A 357 -3.84 7.79 21.19
CA CYS A 357 -4.72 6.87 21.91
C CYS A 357 -4.65 5.43 21.37
N GLY A 358 -4.57 5.26 20.06
CA GLY A 358 -4.55 3.93 19.43
C GLY A 358 -3.20 3.21 19.51
N MET A 359 -2.09 3.97 19.54
CA MET A 359 -0.74 3.40 19.54
C MET A 359 -0.12 3.28 20.93
N ILE A 360 -0.39 4.25 21.82
CA ILE A 360 0.35 4.40 23.08
C ILE A 360 -0.51 4.05 24.28
N ASP A 361 -1.79 4.40 24.25
CA ASP A 361 -2.65 4.36 25.42
C ASP A 361 -4.08 3.95 25.04
N LEU A 362 -4.21 2.73 24.49
CA LEU A 362 -5.50 2.18 24.08
C LEU A 362 -6.29 1.74 25.34
N PHE A 363 -7.04 2.67 25.90
CA PHE A 363 -7.94 2.40 27.01
C PHE A 363 -9.07 1.44 26.62
N ASP A 364 -9.53 0.63 27.56
CA ASP A 364 -10.64 -0.29 27.33
C ASP A 364 -11.91 0.43 26.86
N GLU A 365 -12.16 1.64 27.37
CA GLU A 365 -13.29 2.49 26.97
C GLU A 365 -13.18 3.02 25.53
N ALA A 366 -11.96 3.24 25.03
CA ALA A 366 -11.72 3.70 23.65
C ALA A 366 -11.69 2.53 22.64
N ARG A 367 -11.43 1.32 23.09
CA ARG A 367 -11.29 0.13 22.24
C ARG A 367 -12.47 -0.07 21.25
N PRO A 368 -13.76 0.12 21.63
CA PRO A 368 -14.88 -0.02 20.68
C PRO A 368 -14.86 0.99 19.52
N PHE A 369 -14.15 2.11 19.65
CA PHE A 369 -14.02 3.09 18.58
C PHE A 369 -13.01 2.61 17.51
N PHE A 370 -11.96 1.92 17.91
CA PHE A 370 -10.89 1.44 17.04
C PHE A 370 -11.09 0.02 16.53
N CYS A 371 -11.72 -0.83 17.34
CA CYS A 371 -11.89 -2.24 17.00
C CYS A 371 -13.32 -2.50 16.50
N PRO A 372 -13.51 -3.50 15.62
CA PRO A 372 -14.84 -3.88 15.17
C PRO A 372 -15.69 -4.29 16.38
N CYS A 373 -16.95 -3.84 16.41
CA CYS A 373 -17.92 -4.40 17.35
C CYS A 373 -18.03 -5.90 17.07
N LEU A 374 -17.57 -6.72 17.99
CA LEU A 374 -17.87 -8.16 17.97
C LEU A 374 -19.41 -8.26 18.03
N LEU A 375 -20.04 -8.57 16.90
CA LEU A 375 -21.40 -9.08 16.94
C LEU A 375 -21.31 -10.35 17.79
N TYR A 376 -21.97 -10.31 18.97
CA TYR A 376 -22.04 -11.44 19.90
C TYR A 376 -22.82 -12.57 19.23
N THR A 377 -22.16 -13.29 18.33
CA THR A 377 -22.64 -14.57 17.83
C THR A 377 -21.95 -15.62 18.66
N SER A 378 -22.69 -16.17 19.61
CA SER A 378 -22.40 -17.28 20.55
C SER A 378 -20.93 -17.69 20.74
N PRO A 379 -20.48 -17.99 21.97
CA PRO A 379 -19.07 -18.26 22.26
C PRO A 379 -18.53 -19.37 21.36
N SER A 380 -17.40 -19.10 20.71
CA SER A 380 -16.66 -20.04 19.90
C SER A 380 -16.41 -21.35 20.70
N PRO A 381 -16.43 -22.52 20.05
CA PRO A 381 -16.05 -23.76 20.69
C PRO A 381 -14.67 -23.76 21.40
N ARG A 382 -13.79 -22.82 21.04
CA ARG A 382 -12.46 -22.63 21.66
C ARG A 382 -12.51 -22.08 23.08
N ASP A 383 -13.56 -21.35 23.47
CA ASP A 383 -13.71 -20.82 24.85
C ASP A 383 -14.15 -21.86 25.90
N ARG A 384 -14.50 -23.07 25.47
CA ARG A 384 -14.96 -24.17 26.40
C ARG A 384 -13.84 -25.03 26.97
N THR A 385 -12.59 -24.77 26.65
CA THR A 385 -11.45 -25.61 27.09
C THR A 385 -10.52 -24.92 28.09
N ARG A 386 -10.91 -23.77 28.66
CA ARG A 386 -10.21 -23.14 29.79
C ARG A 386 -11.18 -22.98 30.97
N SER A 387 -11.42 -24.08 31.66
CA SER A 387 -11.92 -24.12 33.03
C SER A 387 -11.27 -25.31 33.76
#